data_447b9e5c0b3841bb202a4ae4797e6ee7
#
_entry.id   447b9e5c0b3841bb202a4ae4797e6ee7
#
_cell.length_a   1.000
_cell.length_b   1.000
_cell.length_c   1.000
_cell.angle_alpha   90.00
_cell.angle_beta   90.00
_cell.angle_gamma   90.00
#
_symmetry.space_group_name_H-M   'P 1'
#
loop_
_entity.id
_entity.type
_entity.pdbx_description
1 polymer ?
#
loop_
_entity_poly.entity_id
_entity_poly.type
_entity_poly.pdbx_seq_one_letter_code
_entity_poly.pdbx_strand_id
1 'polypeptide(L)'
;YVIEDNAQALGAVYAFSDGRRAKAGTLGHIGCTSFFPSKNLGCYGDGGAIFTDDAHLAERLKMIANHGQRTKYKHEAIGCNSRLDTLQAAILRCKLPHLAEYGERRCELAHRYTKALQGVENIIPPQEMPYTTHVYHQYTLRILKGKRDQLRQHLSEQGIPSMVYYPQPLHYQPAFTPLVHCPEPLSMAEQLSLEVLSLPIYPEFPLEEQDRVIAAIQQFA
;
A
#
# COMPACT_ATOMS: atom_id res chain seq x y z
N TYR A 1 -9.04 -21.05 2.69
CA TYR A 1 -8.07 -20.42 1.79
C TYR A 1 -7.67 -19.04 2.31
N VAL A 2 -6.40 -18.67 2.10
CA VAL A 2 -5.85 -17.34 2.44
C VAL A 2 -5.52 -16.62 1.14
N ILE A 3 -6.07 -15.43 0.97
CA ILE A 3 -5.75 -14.50 -0.12
C ILE A 3 -5.04 -13.30 0.50
N GLU A 4 -3.82 -13.03 0.06
CA GLU A 4 -3.05 -11.88 0.49
C GLU A 4 -3.33 -10.66 -0.41
N ASP A 5 -3.69 -9.54 0.18
CA ASP A 5 -3.64 -8.25 -0.48
C ASP A 5 -2.23 -7.66 -0.34
N ASN A 6 -1.42 -7.84 -1.38
CA ASN A 6 -0.05 -7.34 -1.46
C ASN A 6 0.05 -6.04 -2.29
N ALA A 7 -1.07 -5.34 -2.50
CA ALA A 7 -1.11 -4.18 -3.40
C ALA A 7 -0.19 -3.03 -2.96
N GLN A 8 0.19 -2.95 -1.69
CA GLN A 8 1.08 -1.92 -1.13
C GLN A 8 2.33 -2.51 -0.46
N ALA A 9 2.55 -3.82 -0.56
CA ALA A 9 3.62 -4.52 0.16
C ALA A 9 4.60 -5.28 -0.75
N LEU A 10 4.56 -5.04 -2.06
CA LEU A 10 5.44 -5.71 -3.01
C LEU A 10 6.91 -5.42 -2.67
N GLY A 11 7.67 -6.50 -2.43
CA GLY A 11 9.07 -6.43 -2.00
C GLY A 11 9.27 -6.59 -0.48
N ALA A 12 8.25 -6.44 0.34
CA ALA A 12 8.35 -6.71 1.78
C ALA A 12 8.61 -8.19 2.07
N VAL A 13 9.27 -8.46 3.19
CA VAL A 13 9.65 -9.80 3.62
C VAL A 13 9.14 -10.06 5.03
N TYR A 14 8.50 -11.19 5.23
CA TYR A 14 8.10 -11.71 6.53
C TYR A 14 9.12 -12.72 7.03
N ALA A 15 9.55 -12.59 8.28
CA ALA A 15 10.44 -13.53 8.97
C ALA A 15 9.62 -14.35 9.98
N PHE A 16 9.56 -15.66 9.76
CA PHE A 16 8.89 -16.59 10.66
C PHE A 16 9.74 -16.86 11.91
N SER A 17 9.10 -17.30 12.99
CA SER A 17 9.75 -17.66 14.24
C SER A 17 10.72 -18.85 14.11
N ASP A 18 10.55 -19.69 13.09
CA ASP A 18 11.44 -20.82 12.76
C ASP A 18 12.65 -20.41 11.88
N GLY A 19 12.81 -19.12 11.59
CA GLY A 19 13.90 -18.60 10.79
C GLY A 19 13.65 -18.58 9.27
N ARG A 20 12.56 -19.16 8.77
CA ARG A 20 12.17 -19.02 7.36
C ARG A 20 11.84 -17.56 7.03
N ARG A 21 12.02 -17.20 5.77
CA ARG A 21 11.64 -15.88 5.24
C ARG A 21 10.84 -16.07 3.95
N ALA A 22 9.79 -15.28 3.78
CA ALA A 22 9.00 -15.26 2.56
C ALA A 22 8.64 -13.83 2.15
N LYS A 23 8.48 -13.60 0.87
CA LYS A 23 8.02 -12.29 0.35
C LYS A 23 6.51 -12.15 0.55
N ALA A 24 6.07 -10.95 0.87
CA ALA A 24 4.65 -10.64 0.88
C ALA A 24 4.03 -10.94 -0.48
N GLY A 25 2.82 -11.49 -0.47
CA GLY A 25 2.14 -12.03 -1.65
C GLY A 25 2.44 -13.50 -1.97
N THR A 26 3.32 -14.15 -1.18
CA THR A 26 3.67 -15.58 -1.35
C THR A 26 3.47 -16.41 -0.08
N LEU A 27 2.77 -15.87 0.90
CA LEU A 27 2.53 -16.51 2.20
C LEU A 27 1.22 -17.30 2.21
N GLY A 28 0.21 -16.84 1.48
CA GLY A 28 -1.09 -17.46 1.37
C GLY A 28 -1.21 -18.40 0.17
N HIS A 29 -2.43 -18.86 -0.10
CA HIS A 29 -2.72 -19.68 -1.28
C HIS A 29 -2.69 -18.85 -2.58
N ILE A 30 -3.07 -17.59 -2.47
CA ILE A 30 -3.09 -16.61 -3.56
C ILE A 30 -2.59 -15.27 -2.99
N GLY A 31 -1.67 -14.62 -3.70
CA GLY A 31 -1.29 -13.23 -3.45
C GLY A 31 -1.74 -12.34 -4.61
N CYS A 32 -2.25 -11.15 -4.29
CA CYS A 32 -2.70 -10.17 -5.27
C CYS A 32 -1.90 -8.88 -5.11
N THR A 33 -1.33 -8.36 -6.21
CA THR A 33 -0.64 -7.07 -6.19
C THR A 33 -1.21 -6.11 -7.22
N SER A 34 -0.97 -4.83 -7.00
CA SER A 34 -1.38 -3.75 -7.89
C SER A 34 -0.15 -3.12 -8.56
N PHE A 35 -0.29 -2.83 -9.84
CA PHE A 35 0.67 -2.03 -10.61
C PHE A 35 0.13 -0.65 -10.96
N PHE A 36 -0.88 -0.16 -10.22
CA PHE A 36 -1.36 1.21 -10.38
C PHE A 36 -0.17 2.20 -10.35
N PRO A 37 -0.17 3.30 -11.13
CA PRO A 37 1.02 4.14 -11.34
C PRO A 37 1.77 4.60 -10.11
N SER A 38 1.07 4.84 -8.99
CA SER A 38 1.70 5.28 -7.73
C SER A 38 2.28 4.17 -6.89
N LYS A 39 2.09 2.89 -7.25
CA LYS A 39 2.61 1.75 -6.48
C LYS A 39 4.14 1.65 -6.56
N ASN A 40 4.76 0.95 -5.61
CA ASN A 40 6.20 0.75 -5.55
C ASN A 40 6.77 0.18 -6.86
N LEU A 41 5.99 -0.68 -7.52
CA LEU A 41 6.20 -1.09 -8.91
C LEU A 41 4.95 -0.70 -9.70
N GLY A 42 4.93 0.50 -10.25
CA GLY A 42 3.79 1.04 -11.01
C GLY A 42 4.01 1.04 -12.52
N CYS A 43 3.00 0.65 -13.28
CA CYS A 43 2.94 0.86 -14.73
C CYS A 43 2.35 2.25 -15.06
N TYR A 44 2.02 2.52 -16.32
CA TYR A 44 1.46 3.81 -16.77
C TYR A 44 -0.04 3.74 -17.03
N GLY A 45 -0.75 2.96 -16.22
CA GLY A 45 -2.18 2.74 -16.25
C GLY A 45 -2.56 1.67 -15.24
N ASP A 46 -3.75 1.09 -15.36
CA ASP A 46 -4.17 0.00 -14.50
C ASP A 46 -3.41 -1.28 -14.81
N GLY A 47 -3.06 -2.03 -13.77
CA GLY A 47 -2.38 -3.30 -13.86
C GLY A 47 -2.31 -3.99 -12.50
N GLY A 48 -2.07 -5.29 -12.54
CA GLY A 48 -1.88 -6.12 -11.35
C GLY A 48 -1.36 -7.50 -11.74
N ALA A 49 -1.03 -8.28 -10.73
CA ALA A 49 -0.67 -9.68 -10.88
C ALA A 49 -1.23 -10.50 -9.72
N ILE A 50 -1.42 -11.78 -9.99
CA ILE A 50 -1.81 -12.78 -9.01
C ILE A 50 -0.69 -13.81 -8.92
N PHE A 51 -0.30 -14.19 -7.70
CA PHE A 51 0.74 -15.17 -7.41
C PHE A 51 0.12 -16.39 -6.75
N THR A 52 0.55 -17.57 -7.13
CA THR A 52 0.20 -18.82 -6.47
C THR A 52 1.22 -19.90 -6.84
N ASP A 53 1.52 -20.79 -5.89
CA ASP A 53 2.35 -22.00 -6.12
C ASP A 53 1.49 -23.20 -6.54
N ASP A 54 0.16 -23.09 -6.51
CA ASP A 54 -0.77 -24.14 -6.95
C ASP A 54 -1.04 -24.01 -8.46
N ALA A 55 -0.58 -25.02 -9.21
CA ALA A 55 -0.73 -25.06 -10.66
C ALA A 55 -2.21 -25.08 -11.13
N HIS A 56 -3.11 -25.73 -10.36
CA HIS A 56 -4.54 -25.75 -10.68
C HIS A 56 -5.18 -24.38 -10.47
N LEU A 57 -4.82 -23.68 -9.37
CA LEU A 57 -5.26 -22.31 -9.17
C LEU A 57 -4.73 -21.40 -10.26
N ALA A 58 -3.45 -21.51 -10.63
CA ALA A 58 -2.83 -20.71 -11.69
C ALA A 58 -3.56 -20.85 -13.03
N GLU A 59 -3.87 -22.10 -13.44
CA GLU A 59 -4.64 -22.36 -14.66
C GLU A 59 -6.05 -21.76 -14.61
N ARG A 60 -6.76 -21.94 -13.50
CA ARG A 60 -8.12 -21.38 -13.32
C ARG A 60 -8.13 -19.86 -13.35
N LEU A 61 -7.20 -19.23 -12.63
CA LEU A 61 -7.06 -17.78 -12.61
C LEU A 61 -6.77 -17.21 -14.00
N LYS A 62 -5.83 -17.82 -14.72
CA LYS A 62 -5.51 -17.43 -16.11
C LYS A 62 -6.71 -17.59 -17.04
N MET A 63 -7.47 -18.66 -16.91
CA MET A 63 -8.68 -18.91 -17.68
C MET A 63 -9.75 -17.84 -17.40
N ILE A 64 -10.04 -17.56 -16.12
CA ILE A 64 -11.03 -16.57 -15.72
C ILE A 64 -10.64 -15.17 -16.21
N ALA A 65 -9.38 -14.77 -16.05
CA ALA A 65 -8.86 -13.48 -16.51
C ALA A 65 -8.89 -13.32 -18.05
N ASN A 66 -9.08 -14.40 -18.78
CA ASN A 66 -9.16 -14.43 -20.24
C ASN A 66 -10.51 -14.97 -20.74
N HIS A 67 -11.59 -14.31 -20.34
CA HIS A 67 -12.97 -14.61 -20.76
C HIS A 67 -13.45 -16.04 -20.43
N GLY A 68 -12.88 -16.74 -19.46
CA GLY A 68 -13.24 -18.11 -19.10
C GLY A 68 -12.80 -19.17 -20.12
N GLN A 69 -11.78 -18.86 -20.96
CA GLN A 69 -11.34 -19.77 -22.03
C GLN A 69 -9.90 -20.24 -21.82
N ARG A 70 -9.66 -21.55 -22.01
CA ARG A 70 -8.32 -22.13 -22.15
C ARG A 70 -7.85 -22.12 -23.61
N THR A 71 -8.74 -22.48 -24.48
CA THR A 71 -8.53 -22.46 -25.93
C THR A 71 -9.37 -21.34 -26.53
N LYS A 72 -8.83 -20.62 -27.50
CA LYS A 72 -9.50 -19.50 -28.16
C LYS A 72 -10.89 -19.92 -28.62
N TYR A 73 -11.91 -19.13 -28.25
CA TYR A 73 -13.33 -19.32 -28.55
C TYR A 73 -14.01 -20.53 -27.88
N LYS A 74 -13.33 -21.25 -26.98
CA LYS A 74 -13.94 -22.29 -26.17
C LYS A 74 -13.97 -21.84 -24.69
N HIS A 75 -15.14 -21.37 -24.28
CA HIS A 75 -15.37 -20.85 -22.89
C HIS A 75 -15.81 -22.01 -22.00
N GLU A 76 -15.02 -22.30 -20.97
CA GLU A 76 -15.26 -23.40 -20.01
C GLU A 76 -15.84 -22.86 -18.70
N ALA A 77 -15.74 -21.56 -18.46
CA ALA A 77 -16.27 -20.88 -17.28
C ALA A 77 -16.69 -19.45 -17.63
N ILE A 78 -17.48 -18.84 -16.75
CA ILE A 78 -17.70 -17.39 -16.82
C ILE A 78 -16.41 -16.69 -16.40
N GLY A 79 -15.93 -15.77 -17.20
CA GLY A 79 -14.72 -15.01 -16.96
C GLY A 79 -14.84 -13.55 -17.35
N CYS A 80 -13.75 -12.82 -17.22
CA CYS A 80 -13.65 -11.39 -17.54
C CYS A 80 -12.45 -11.11 -18.44
N ASN A 81 -12.36 -9.92 -19.00
CA ASN A 81 -11.14 -9.41 -19.59
C ASN A 81 -10.32 -8.71 -18.49
N SER A 82 -9.38 -9.44 -17.91
CA SER A 82 -8.49 -8.93 -16.85
C SER A 82 -7.04 -9.33 -17.16
N ARG A 83 -6.56 -8.90 -18.31
CA ARG A 83 -5.20 -9.14 -18.81
C ARG A 83 -4.36 -7.89 -18.63
N LEU A 84 -3.07 -8.08 -18.37
CA LEU A 84 -2.11 -6.98 -18.39
C LEU A 84 -1.73 -6.68 -19.85
N ASP A 85 -1.88 -5.44 -20.27
CA ASP A 85 -1.48 -4.99 -21.61
C ASP A 85 0.04 -5.11 -21.78
N THR A 86 0.46 -5.52 -22.99
CA THR A 86 1.89 -5.72 -23.31
C THR A 86 2.71 -4.44 -23.11
N LEU A 87 2.13 -3.27 -23.39
CA LEU A 87 2.77 -1.98 -23.14
C LEU A 87 3.06 -1.78 -21.65
N GLN A 88 2.08 -2.07 -20.78
CA GLN A 88 2.26 -1.97 -19.33
C GLN A 88 3.30 -2.98 -18.83
N ALA A 89 3.29 -4.20 -19.36
CA ALA A 89 4.29 -5.21 -19.04
C ALA A 89 5.72 -4.78 -19.45
N ALA A 90 5.88 -4.09 -20.57
CA ALA A 90 7.16 -3.55 -21.01
C ALA A 90 7.68 -2.47 -20.06
N ILE A 91 6.81 -1.55 -19.59
CA ILE A 91 7.15 -0.53 -18.60
C ILE A 91 7.59 -1.18 -17.28
N LEU A 92 6.83 -2.18 -16.81
CA LEU A 92 7.16 -2.91 -15.57
C LEU A 92 8.51 -3.63 -15.68
N ARG A 93 8.84 -4.22 -16.83
CA ARG A 93 10.14 -4.85 -17.09
C ARG A 93 11.32 -3.88 -16.95
N CYS A 94 11.13 -2.62 -17.32
CA CYS A 94 12.16 -1.59 -17.15
C CYS A 94 12.34 -1.20 -15.66
N LYS A 95 11.26 -1.17 -14.90
CA LYS A 95 11.28 -0.75 -13.48
C LYS A 95 11.61 -1.88 -12.51
N LEU A 96 11.26 -3.12 -12.82
CA LEU A 96 11.41 -4.27 -11.93
C LEU A 96 12.85 -4.48 -11.41
N PRO A 97 13.91 -4.31 -12.20
CA PRO A 97 15.29 -4.41 -11.71
C PRO A 97 15.62 -3.42 -10.59
N HIS A 98 14.93 -2.28 -10.53
CA HIS A 98 15.14 -1.23 -9.54
C HIS A 98 14.25 -1.34 -8.30
N LEU A 99 13.35 -2.34 -8.24
CA LEU A 99 12.37 -2.44 -7.15
C LEU A 99 13.02 -2.54 -5.75
N ALA A 100 14.14 -3.26 -5.63
CA ALA A 100 14.85 -3.39 -4.35
C ALA A 100 15.44 -2.05 -3.92
N GLU A 101 16.14 -1.36 -4.81
CA GLU A 101 16.70 -0.03 -4.60
C GLU A 101 15.63 0.99 -4.20
N TYR A 102 14.47 0.99 -4.88
CA TYR A 102 13.34 1.84 -4.54
C TYR A 102 12.80 1.57 -3.14
N GLY A 103 12.74 0.29 -2.75
CA GLY A 103 12.34 -0.11 -1.40
C GLY A 103 13.31 0.37 -0.34
N GLU A 104 14.62 0.18 -0.54
CA GLU A 104 15.69 0.64 0.35
C GLU A 104 15.64 2.16 0.53
N ARG A 105 15.53 2.90 -0.57
CA ARG A 105 15.46 4.36 -0.53
C ARG A 105 14.24 4.87 0.22
N ARG A 106 13.07 4.23 0.05
CA ARG A 106 11.86 4.56 0.83
C ARG A 106 12.05 4.28 2.33
N CYS A 107 12.72 3.19 2.69
CA CYS A 107 13.05 2.88 4.09
C CYS A 107 13.96 3.95 4.71
N GLU A 108 15.01 4.39 4.01
CA GLU A 108 15.89 5.47 4.47
C GLU A 108 15.12 6.75 4.78
N LEU A 109 14.25 7.18 3.84
CA LEU A 109 13.40 8.36 3.99
C LEU A 109 12.42 8.20 5.15
N ALA A 110 11.82 7.02 5.31
CA ALA A 110 10.89 6.72 6.39
C ALA A 110 11.58 6.74 7.76
N HIS A 111 12.75 6.13 7.87
CA HIS A 111 13.56 6.16 9.11
C HIS A 111 13.96 7.59 9.48
N ARG A 112 14.28 8.42 8.49
CA ARG A 112 14.60 9.84 8.70
C ARG A 112 13.39 10.61 9.24
N TYR A 113 12.21 10.42 8.67
CA TYR A 113 10.96 10.98 9.20
C TYR A 113 10.70 10.50 10.63
N THR A 114 10.77 9.19 10.88
CA THR A 114 10.51 8.59 12.19
C THR A 114 11.44 9.20 13.24
N LYS A 115 12.75 9.28 12.95
CA LYS A 115 13.74 9.86 13.86
C LYS A 115 13.47 11.34 14.18
N ALA A 116 13.08 12.12 13.18
CA ALA A 116 12.85 13.56 13.33
C ALA A 116 11.51 13.89 14.01
N LEU A 117 10.50 13.01 13.88
CA LEU A 117 9.15 13.21 14.41
C LEU A 117 8.88 12.43 15.70
N GLN A 118 9.81 11.58 16.13
CA GLN A 118 9.71 10.87 17.40
C GLN A 118 9.71 11.85 18.58
N GLY A 119 8.68 11.76 19.44
CA GLY A 119 8.54 12.64 20.60
C GLY A 119 7.90 14.01 20.31
N VAL A 120 7.57 14.31 19.06
CA VAL A 120 6.78 15.50 18.70
C VAL A 120 5.37 15.36 19.27
N GLU A 121 4.88 16.40 19.94
CA GLU A 121 3.61 16.34 20.67
C GLU A 121 2.43 16.04 19.71
N ASN A 122 1.52 15.15 20.12
CA ASN A 122 0.34 14.72 19.37
C ASN A 122 0.60 14.05 18.02
N ILE A 123 1.84 13.66 17.72
CA ILE A 123 2.23 13.00 16.47
C ILE A 123 2.83 11.63 16.79
N ILE A 124 2.27 10.58 16.17
CA ILE A 124 2.76 9.21 16.33
C ILE A 124 3.22 8.69 14.95
N PRO A 125 4.54 8.52 14.76
CA PRO A 125 5.09 7.85 13.58
C PRO A 125 4.69 6.38 13.49
N PRO A 126 4.71 5.77 12.29
CA PRO A 126 4.47 4.34 12.13
C PRO A 126 5.56 3.53 12.83
N GLN A 127 5.17 2.38 13.38
CA GLN A 127 6.07 1.45 14.03
C GLN A 127 6.37 0.27 13.09
N GLU A 128 7.65 -0.05 12.92
CA GLU A 128 8.07 -1.28 12.24
C GLU A 128 7.99 -2.48 13.19
N MET A 129 7.50 -3.59 12.67
CA MET A 129 7.49 -4.85 13.40
C MET A 129 8.80 -5.61 13.19
N PRO A 130 9.41 -6.21 14.23
CA PRO A 130 10.75 -6.82 14.16
C PRO A 130 10.81 -8.06 13.26
N TYR A 131 9.68 -8.63 12.90
CA TYR A 131 9.56 -9.84 12.09
C TYR A 131 9.24 -9.56 10.61
N THR A 132 9.29 -8.31 10.18
CA THR A 132 9.02 -7.94 8.79
C THR A 132 9.90 -6.78 8.33
N THR A 133 10.13 -6.69 7.01
CA THR A 133 10.62 -5.46 6.40
C THR A 133 9.44 -4.66 5.88
N HIS A 134 9.51 -3.34 5.96
CA HIS A 134 8.51 -2.44 5.40
C HIS A 134 9.02 -1.85 4.08
N VAL A 135 8.15 -1.55 3.13
CA VAL A 135 8.51 -0.96 1.82
C VAL A 135 7.99 0.46 1.65
N TYR A 136 7.32 0.98 2.65
CA TYR A 136 6.80 2.36 2.75
C TYR A 136 6.21 2.89 1.45
N HIS A 137 5.21 2.15 0.90
CA HIS A 137 4.37 2.72 -0.15
C HIS A 137 3.78 4.06 0.28
N GLN A 138 3.38 4.14 1.54
CA GLN A 138 2.96 5.35 2.22
C GLN A 138 3.71 5.49 3.55
N TYR A 139 3.96 6.74 3.99
CA TYR A 139 4.43 7.03 5.33
C TYR A 139 3.31 7.76 6.07
N THR A 140 2.60 7.05 6.94
CA THR A 140 1.37 7.50 7.58
C THR A 140 1.58 7.77 9.05
N LEU A 141 1.35 9.02 9.47
CA LEU A 141 1.31 9.45 10.85
C LEU A 141 -0.08 9.28 11.45
N ARG A 142 -0.17 9.17 12.77
CA ARG A 142 -1.40 9.43 13.53
C ARG A 142 -1.27 10.78 14.20
N ILE A 143 -2.27 11.64 13.99
CA ILE A 143 -2.33 12.99 14.57
C ILE A 143 -3.46 13.02 15.59
N LEU A 144 -3.08 13.15 16.86
CA LEU A 144 -4.00 13.03 17.98
C LEU A 144 -4.78 14.32 18.25
N LYS A 145 -5.73 14.23 19.18
CA LYS A 145 -6.53 15.36 19.69
C LYS A 145 -7.29 16.14 18.61
N GLY A 146 -7.68 15.47 17.51
CA GLY A 146 -8.46 16.11 16.43
C GLY A 146 -7.68 17.17 15.62
N LYS A 147 -6.36 17.19 15.74
CA LYS A 147 -5.50 18.17 15.05
C LYS A 147 -5.17 17.78 13.58
N ARG A 148 -5.61 16.60 13.07
CA ARG A 148 -5.25 16.09 11.76
C ARG A 148 -5.55 17.07 10.63
N ASP A 149 -6.75 17.63 10.59
CA ASP A 149 -7.16 18.54 9.51
C ASP A 149 -6.46 19.90 9.61
N GLN A 150 -6.16 20.35 10.82
CA GLN A 150 -5.37 21.57 11.05
C GLN A 150 -3.93 21.41 10.54
N LEU A 151 -3.28 20.29 10.87
CA LEU A 151 -1.94 20.00 10.33
C LEU A 151 -1.96 19.87 8.80
N ARG A 152 -2.97 19.19 8.24
CA ARG A 152 -3.13 19.06 6.79
C ARG A 152 -3.25 20.43 6.12
N GLN A 153 -4.03 21.33 6.69
CA GLN A 153 -4.18 22.70 6.19
C GLN A 153 -2.84 23.46 6.28
N HIS A 154 -2.16 23.40 7.44
CA HIS A 154 -0.87 24.04 7.65
C HIS A 154 0.19 23.60 6.62
N LEU A 155 0.27 22.29 6.34
CA LEU A 155 1.14 21.74 5.30
C LEU A 155 0.75 22.25 3.90
N SER A 156 -0.53 22.29 3.58
CA SER A 156 -1.05 22.77 2.31
C SER A 156 -0.73 24.25 2.07
N GLU A 157 -0.81 25.09 3.09
CA GLU A 157 -0.46 26.52 3.04
C GLU A 157 1.03 26.74 2.75
N GLN A 158 1.87 25.78 3.10
CA GLN A 158 3.29 25.75 2.76
C GLN A 158 3.61 25.02 1.44
N GLY A 159 2.59 24.63 0.67
CA GLY A 159 2.77 23.91 -0.58
C GLY A 159 3.21 22.45 -0.42
N ILE A 160 3.05 21.88 0.77
CA ILE A 160 3.43 20.50 1.07
C ILE A 160 2.18 19.59 0.89
N PRO A 161 2.17 18.68 -0.10
CA PRO A 161 1.05 17.76 -0.30
C PRO A 161 0.98 16.72 0.82
N SER A 162 -0.23 16.40 1.27
CA SER A 162 -0.49 15.32 2.22
C SER A 162 -1.84 14.69 1.94
N MET A 163 -2.00 13.41 2.28
CA MET A 163 -3.20 12.64 1.95
C MET A 163 -3.75 11.88 3.15
N VAL A 164 -5.06 11.72 3.19
CA VAL A 164 -5.75 10.91 4.20
C VAL A 164 -6.16 9.58 3.58
N TYR A 165 -5.54 8.51 4.04
CA TYR A 165 -5.83 7.13 3.63
C TYR A 165 -6.28 6.30 4.82
N TYR A 166 -7.62 6.18 5.12
CA TYR A 166 -8.75 6.78 4.38
C TYR A 166 -9.65 7.57 5.33
N PRO A 167 -10.42 8.58 4.85
CA PRO A 167 -11.18 9.48 5.71
C PRO A 167 -12.45 8.85 6.28
N GLN A 168 -12.87 7.70 5.76
CA GLN A 168 -14.06 6.98 6.21
C GLN A 168 -13.81 5.47 6.17
N PRO A 169 -14.11 4.74 7.26
CA PRO A 169 -14.03 3.29 7.28
C PRO A 169 -15.01 2.63 6.30
N LEU A 170 -14.69 1.42 5.82
CA LEU A 170 -15.52 0.73 4.83
C LEU A 170 -16.94 0.45 5.31
N HIS A 171 -17.13 0.12 6.59
CA HIS A 171 -18.46 -0.17 7.15
C HIS A 171 -19.39 1.06 7.22
N TYR A 172 -18.84 2.28 7.07
CA TYR A 172 -19.63 3.52 6.94
C TYR A 172 -19.86 3.94 5.49
N GLN A 173 -19.27 3.25 4.52
CA GLN A 173 -19.50 3.57 3.12
C GLN A 173 -20.90 3.15 2.70
N PRO A 174 -21.69 4.01 2.03
CA PRO A 174 -23.08 3.71 1.63
C PRO A 174 -23.22 2.41 0.84
N ALA A 175 -22.22 2.06 0.03
CA ALA A 175 -22.23 0.84 -0.75
C ALA A 175 -22.18 -0.45 0.10
N PHE A 176 -21.59 -0.38 1.29
CA PHE A 176 -21.40 -1.53 2.16
C PHE A 176 -22.35 -1.57 3.35
N THR A 177 -22.88 -0.42 3.78
CA THR A 177 -23.81 -0.32 4.93
C THR A 177 -24.94 -1.37 4.91
N PRO A 178 -25.59 -1.67 3.77
CA PRO A 178 -26.65 -2.68 3.71
C PRO A 178 -26.12 -4.13 3.83
N LEU A 179 -24.83 -4.35 3.62
CA LEU A 179 -24.22 -5.68 3.54
C LEU A 179 -23.42 -6.04 4.80
N VAL A 180 -23.07 -5.02 5.59
CA VAL A 180 -22.17 -5.19 6.74
C VAL A 180 -22.99 -5.48 8.00
N HIS A 181 -22.67 -6.59 8.63
CA HIS A 181 -23.11 -6.90 9.99
C HIS A 181 -21.91 -6.83 10.91
N CYS A 182 -21.77 -5.74 11.67
CA CYS A 182 -20.73 -5.56 12.68
C CYS A 182 -21.37 -5.74 14.07
N PRO A 183 -21.25 -6.92 14.71
CA PRO A 183 -21.80 -7.15 16.05
C PRO A 183 -21.08 -6.30 17.10
N GLU A 184 -19.82 -5.95 16.87
CA GLU A 184 -19.02 -5.10 17.74
C GLU A 184 -18.58 -3.82 16.98
N PRO A 185 -18.46 -2.67 17.68
CA PRO A 185 -17.93 -1.44 17.08
C PRO A 185 -16.50 -1.62 16.56
N LEU A 186 -16.21 -1.14 15.37
CA LEU A 186 -14.85 -1.10 14.81
C LEU A 186 -14.13 0.19 15.25
N SER A 187 -14.15 0.48 16.54
CA SER A 187 -13.72 1.74 17.14
C SER A 187 -12.30 2.17 16.74
N MET A 188 -11.38 1.20 16.61
CA MET A 188 -10.01 1.51 16.16
C MET A 188 -9.98 1.99 14.70
N ALA A 189 -10.72 1.36 13.79
CA ALA A 189 -10.81 1.79 12.39
C ALA A 189 -11.46 3.18 12.28
N GLU A 190 -12.49 3.42 13.08
CA GLU A 190 -13.18 4.71 13.17
C GLU A 190 -12.25 5.81 13.68
N GLN A 191 -11.54 5.55 14.77
CA GLN A 191 -10.56 6.47 15.32
C GLN A 191 -9.43 6.77 14.33
N LEU A 192 -8.84 5.74 13.71
CA LEU A 192 -7.75 5.92 12.75
C LEU A 192 -8.18 6.76 11.54
N SER A 193 -9.41 6.62 11.06
CA SER A 193 -9.91 7.45 9.96
C SER A 193 -9.91 8.95 10.26
N LEU A 194 -9.98 9.31 11.53
CA LEU A 194 -9.92 10.70 12.01
C LEU A 194 -8.50 11.19 12.26
N GLU A 195 -7.55 10.29 12.47
CA GLU A 195 -6.19 10.60 12.91
C GLU A 195 -5.13 10.48 11.82
N VAL A 196 -5.31 9.63 10.81
CA VAL A 196 -4.26 9.32 9.83
C VAL A 196 -3.98 10.46 8.86
N LEU A 197 -2.69 10.69 8.59
CA LEU A 197 -2.20 11.63 7.58
C LEU A 197 -0.91 11.08 6.97
N SER A 198 -0.89 10.91 5.65
CA SER A 198 0.27 10.40 4.92
C SER A 198 1.10 11.54 4.34
N LEU A 199 2.41 11.47 4.57
CA LEU A 199 3.41 12.42 4.09
C LEU A 199 3.96 12.01 2.73
N PRO A 200 4.56 12.95 1.95
CA PRO A 200 5.23 12.62 0.70
C PRO A 200 6.38 11.65 0.92
N ILE A 201 6.40 10.56 0.16
CA ILE A 201 7.49 9.58 0.15
C ILE A 201 7.55 8.88 -1.20
N TYR A 202 8.70 8.96 -1.88
CA TYR A 202 9.01 8.26 -3.13
C TYR A 202 10.54 8.14 -3.27
N PRO A 203 11.07 7.20 -4.05
CA PRO A 203 12.51 6.89 -4.05
C PRO A 203 13.41 8.10 -4.33
N GLU A 204 13.01 8.96 -5.26
CA GLU A 204 13.76 10.14 -5.70
C GLU A 204 13.47 11.39 -4.85
N PHE A 205 12.75 11.25 -3.72
CA PHE A 205 12.35 12.40 -2.89
C PHE A 205 13.59 13.15 -2.37
N PRO A 206 13.74 14.47 -2.71
CA PRO A 206 14.90 15.24 -2.30
C PRO A 206 14.96 15.40 -0.78
N LEU A 207 16.15 15.27 -0.19
CA LEU A 207 16.33 15.41 1.27
C LEU A 207 15.99 16.80 1.76
N GLU A 208 16.24 17.84 0.96
CA GLU A 208 15.89 19.24 1.27
C GLU A 208 14.36 19.42 1.35
N GLU A 209 13.60 18.80 0.45
CA GLU A 209 12.15 18.81 0.52
C GLU A 209 11.64 18.02 1.72
N GLN A 210 12.30 16.93 2.08
CA GLN A 210 11.99 16.19 3.31
C GLN A 210 12.26 17.04 4.55
N ASP A 211 13.34 17.82 4.57
CA ASP A 211 13.64 18.76 5.68
C ASP A 211 12.56 19.82 5.81
N ARG A 212 12.06 20.36 4.70
CA ARG A 212 10.92 21.30 4.71
C ARG A 212 9.68 20.67 5.36
N VAL A 213 9.35 19.44 4.98
CA VAL A 213 8.19 18.73 5.56
C VAL A 213 8.37 18.54 7.06
N ILE A 214 9.55 18.08 7.50
CA ILE A 214 9.86 17.88 8.92
C ILE A 214 9.74 19.20 9.71
N ALA A 215 10.36 20.27 9.21
CA ALA A 215 10.32 21.57 9.85
C ALA A 215 8.89 22.12 9.98
N ALA A 216 8.07 22.00 8.93
CA ALA A 216 6.68 22.43 8.93
C ALA A 216 5.85 21.68 10.00
N ILE A 217 6.08 20.38 10.16
CA ILE A 217 5.38 19.57 11.18
C ILE A 217 5.83 19.96 12.58
N GLN A 218 7.14 20.19 12.80
CA GLN A 218 7.68 20.59 14.09
C GLN A 218 7.25 22.00 14.53
N GLN A 219 7.00 22.90 13.57
CA GLN A 219 6.45 24.24 13.83
C GLN A 219 4.97 24.23 14.21
N PHE A 220 4.24 23.22 13.77
CA PHE A 220 2.80 23.08 14.04
C PHE A 220 2.51 22.49 15.43
N ALA A 221 3.38 21.67 16.00
CA ALA A 221 3.15 20.81 17.17
C ALA A 221 2.93 21.57 18.50
#